data_ac08374e5866847d02aad3d3c1040ff3
#
_entry.id   ac08374e5866847d02aad3d3c1040ff3
#
_cell.length_a   1.000
_cell.length_b   1.000
_cell.length_c   1.000
_cell.angle_alpha   90.00
_cell.angle_beta   90.00
_cell.angle_gamma   90.00
#
_symmetry.space_group_name_H-M   'P 1'
#
loop_
_entity.id
_entity.type
_entity.pdbx_description
1 polymer ?
#
loop_
_entity_poly.entity_id
_entity_poly.type
_entity_poly.pdbx_seq_one_letter_code
_entity_poly.pdbx_strand_id
1 'polypeptide(L)'
;MFTTPILTSTFWAVFWVLTAFAGVLAISLDALSKSPRMAHMRIRPYGRNRYPAGKQFINTTLNQIMSLLWFIAFFIYFGDQVFANTWQPSLARCVGEVLGVLLMYDFVYYWYHRAAHFPTVMRYMHGTHHWVRNPTATQSTYLNPLEPTGALFILFGSVWLFGPISHLSFAIIYFIYSSTNLIVHSSLVPTHPALRLFSFWARKHDAHHQLFRVNFANIFPFWDAAFGTTEDAIKKAHHHHQEERAA
;
A
#
# COMPACT_ATOMS: atom_id res chain seq x y z
N MET A 1 -18.88 28.21 -18.53
CA MET A 1 -19.38 27.11 -19.42
C MET A 1 -19.11 25.83 -18.65
N PHE A 2 -20.10 25.25 -17.97
CA PHE A 2 -19.93 24.00 -17.25
C PHE A 2 -19.90 22.89 -18.31
N THR A 3 -18.68 22.47 -18.66
CA THR A 3 -18.49 21.27 -19.45
C THR A 3 -19.13 20.09 -18.71
N THR A 4 -19.72 19.16 -19.44
CA THR A 4 -20.25 17.90 -18.86
C THR A 4 -19.16 17.30 -17.96
N PRO A 5 -19.47 17.02 -16.69
CA PRO A 5 -18.43 16.59 -15.75
C PRO A 5 -17.81 15.30 -16.27
N ILE A 6 -16.48 15.30 -16.43
CA ILE A 6 -15.71 14.10 -16.81
C ILE A 6 -15.95 12.98 -15.80
N LEU A 7 -16.22 13.34 -14.54
CA LEU A 7 -16.57 12.40 -13.48
C LEU A 7 -18.08 12.12 -13.50
N THR A 8 -18.46 11.13 -14.24
CA THR A 8 -19.84 10.67 -14.38
C THR A 8 -20.36 9.99 -13.09
N SER A 9 -21.69 9.83 -13.01
CA SER A 9 -22.30 9.02 -11.93
C SER A 9 -21.73 7.60 -11.88
N THR A 10 -21.40 7.02 -13.04
CA THR A 10 -20.74 5.71 -13.14
C THR A 10 -19.36 5.71 -12.49
N PHE A 11 -18.54 6.76 -12.69
CA PHE A 11 -17.25 6.89 -12.05
C PHE A 11 -17.38 6.84 -10.51
N TRP A 12 -18.29 7.67 -9.98
CA TRP A 12 -18.51 7.72 -8.53
C TRP A 12 -19.07 6.39 -7.99
N ALA A 13 -19.99 5.75 -8.72
CA ALA A 13 -20.50 4.45 -8.32
C ALA A 13 -19.37 3.40 -8.25
N VAL A 14 -18.51 3.31 -9.26
CA VAL A 14 -17.36 2.38 -9.27
C VAL A 14 -16.39 2.73 -8.14
N PHE A 15 -16.06 3.99 -7.93
CA PHE A 15 -15.17 4.42 -6.83
C PHE A 15 -15.71 3.98 -5.46
N TRP A 16 -17.01 4.19 -5.20
CA TRP A 16 -17.62 3.79 -3.93
C TRP A 16 -17.71 2.26 -3.77
N VAL A 17 -18.00 1.54 -4.84
CA VAL A 17 -18.00 0.07 -4.81
C VAL A 17 -16.60 -0.47 -4.47
N LEU A 18 -15.55 0.05 -5.09
CA LEU A 18 -14.17 -0.36 -4.80
C LEU A 18 -13.74 0.03 -3.38
N THR A 19 -14.16 1.21 -2.90
CA THR A 19 -13.89 1.65 -1.52
C THR A 19 -14.58 0.72 -0.51
N ALA A 20 -15.86 0.39 -0.75
CA ALA A 20 -16.59 -0.57 0.07
C ALA A 20 -15.96 -1.98 0.04
N PHE A 21 -15.55 -2.43 -1.15
CA PHE A 21 -14.82 -3.69 -1.31
C PHE A 21 -13.53 -3.71 -0.48
N ALA A 22 -12.72 -2.64 -0.52
CA ALA A 22 -11.50 -2.54 0.28
C ALA A 22 -11.82 -2.62 1.79
N GLY A 23 -12.89 -1.97 2.24
CA GLY A 23 -13.36 -2.06 3.63
C GLY A 23 -13.75 -3.48 4.02
N VAL A 24 -14.54 -4.17 3.19
CA VAL A 24 -14.93 -5.57 3.41
C VAL A 24 -13.69 -6.49 3.40
N LEU A 25 -12.77 -6.29 2.47
CA LEU A 25 -11.52 -7.03 2.40
C LEU A 25 -10.68 -6.85 3.67
N ALA A 26 -10.53 -5.62 4.14
CA ALA A 26 -9.78 -5.32 5.38
C ALA A 26 -10.36 -6.06 6.59
N ILE A 27 -11.69 -5.97 6.78
CA ILE A 27 -12.40 -6.63 7.88
C ILE A 27 -12.28 -8.16 7.75
N SER A 28 -12.42 -8.70 6.55
CA SER A 28 -12.33 -10.15 6.29
C SER A 28 -10.93 -10.70 6.58
N LEU A 29 -9.90 -10.04 6.07
CA LEU A 29 -8.50 -10.41 6.33
C LEU A 29 -8.16 -10.32 7.82
N ASP A 30 -8.68 -9.31 8.49
CA ASP A 30 -8.49 -9.12 9.93
C ASP A 30 -9.18 -10.23 10.74
N ALA A 31 -10.42 -10.57 10.40
CA ALA A 31 -11.17 -11.67 11.02
C ALA A 31 -10.48 -13.02 10.79
N LEU A 32 -9.98 -13.28 9.57
CA LEU A 32 -9.23 -14.48 9.25
C LEU A 32 -7.91 -14.54 10.03
N SER A 33 -7.18 -13.44 10.11
CA SER A 33 -5.91 -13.38 10.86
C SER A 33 -6.11 -13.63 12.37
N LYS A 34 -7.26 -13.31 12.93
CA LYS A 34 -7.60 -13.52 14.34
C LYS A 34 -8.21 -14.90 14.62
N SER A 35 -8.72 -15.59 13.58
CA SER A 35 -9.39 -16.88 13.73
C SER A 35 -8.43 -17.99 14.17
N PRO A 36 -8.73 -18.76 15.23
CA PRO A 36 -7.93 -19.93 15.61
C PRO A 36 -7.81 -20.97 14.48
N ARG A 37 -8.84 -21.11 13.64
CA ARG A 37 -8.84 -22.04 12.50
C ARG A 37 -7.77 -21.69 11.45
N MET A 38 -7.39 -20.42 11.33
CA MET A 38 -6.38 -19.92 10.39
C MET A 38 -5.00 -19.74 11.03
N ALA A 39 -4.80 -20.23 12.26
CA ALA A 39 -3.54 -20.08 12.97
C ALA A 39 -2.34 -20.63 12.20
N HIS A 40 -2.52 -21.71 11.43
CA HIS A 40 -1.50 -22.34 10.59
C HIS A 40 -1.09 -21.51 9.37
N MET A 41 -1.91 -20.52 8.97
CA MET A 41 -1.61 -19.59 7.86
C MET A 41 -1.00 -18.26 8.33
N ARG A 42 -0.79 -18.07 9.62
CA ARG A 42 -0.17 -16.83 10.11
C ARG A 42 1.33 -16.87 9.97
N ILE A 43 1.92 -15.74 9.61
CA ILE A 43 3.37 -15.59 9.63
C ILE A 43 3.87 -15.65 11.07
N ARG A 44 3.14 -15.00 11.99
CA ARG A 44 3.49 -14.96 13.42
C ARG A 44 2.26 -15.16 14.29
N PRO A 45 2.43 -15.64 15.53
CA PRO A 45 1.31 -15.73 16.48
C PRO A 45 0.66 -14.35 16.64
N TYR A 46 -0.66 -14.33 16.74
CA TYR A 46 -1.40 -13.11 17.03
C TYR A 46 -0.97 -12.58 18.41
N GLY A 47 -0.27 -11.45 18.41
CA GLY A 47 0.19 -10.81 19.63
C GLY A 47 -0.89 -9.92 20.25
N ARG A 48 -0.85 -9.73 21.57
CA ARG A 48 -1.67 -8.69 22.21
C ARG A 48 -1.21 -7.32 21.68
N ASN A 49 -2.16 -6.57 21.13
CA ASN A 49 -1.90 -5.18 20.77
C ASN A 49 -1.50 -4.40 22.03
N ARG A 50 -0.37 -3.74 21.99
CA ARG A 50 0.11 -2.87 23.08
C ARG A 50 -0.69 -1.56 23.19
N TYR A 51 -1.66 -1.35 22.29
CA TYR A 51 -2.47 -0.12 22.23
C TYR A 51 -3.87 -0.33 22.77
N PRO A 52 -4.41 0.71 23.43
CA PRO A 52 -5.83 0.78 23.71
C PRO A 52 -6.59 0.70 22.38
N ALA A 53 -7.51 -0.26 22.27
CA ALA A 53 -8.30 -0.48 21.05
C ALA A 53 -9.01 0.80 20.58
N GLY A 54 -9.46 1.67 21.50
CA GLY A 54 -10.07 2.95 21.17
C GLY A 54 -9.12 3.93 20.46
N LYS A 55 -7.84 4.01 20.86
CA LYS A 55 -6.86 4.87 20.19
C LYS A 55 -6.57 4.38 18.78
N GLN A 56 -6.46 3.07 18.59
CA GLN A 56 -6.28 2.48 17.28
C GLN A 56 -7.48 2.79 16.39
N PHE A 57 -8.69 2.53 16.86
CA PHE A 57 -9.92 2.79 16.11
C PHE A 57 -10.03 4.25 15.68
N ILE A 58 -9.81 5.20 16.58
CA ILE A 58 -9.86 6.63 16.27
C ILE A 58 -8.81 6.99 15.22
N ASN A 59 -7.56 6.58 15.40
CA ASN A 59 -6.47 6.90 14.46
C ASN A 59 -6.74 6.33 13.06
N THR A 60 -7.10 5.05 12.95
CA THR A 60 -7.37 4.42 11.66
C THR A 60 -8.58 5.05 10.97
N THR A 61 -9.64 5.36 11.72
CA THR A 61 -10.85 6.01 11.18
C THR A 61 -10.54 7.42 10.66
N LEU A 62 -9.80 8.22 11.44
CA LEU A 62 -9.41 9.57 11.01
C LEU A 62 -8.52 9.54 9.76
N ASN A 63 -7.56 8.62 9.69
CA ASN A 63 -6.70 8.46 8.51
C ASN A 63 -7.50 8.02 7.27
N GLN A 64 -8.49 7.15 7.42
CA GLN A 64 -9.37 6.74 6.33
C GLN A 64 -10.26 7.89 5.84
N ILE A 65 -10.87 8.64 6.75
CA ILE A 65 -11.66 9.83 6.40
C ILE A 65 -10.78 10.86 5.68
N MET A 66 -9.60 11.14 6.19
CA MET A 66 -8.67 12.08 5.58
C MET A 66 -8.25 11.62 4.17
N SER A 67 -7.93 10.34 4.01
CA SER A 67 -7.58 9.76 2.70
C SER A 67 -8.74 9.90 1.71
N LEU A 68 -9.96 9.64 2.15
CA LEU A 68 -11.15 9.80 1.33
C LEU A 68 -11.36 11.27 0.92
N LEU A 69 -11.18 12.21 1.84
CA LEU A 69 -11.28 13.65 1.54
C LEU A 69 -10.21 14.08 0.52
N TRP A 70 -8.99 13.55 0.61
CA TRP A 70 -7.94 13.79 -0.39
C TRP A 70 -8.30 13.24 -1.77
N PHE A 71 -8.89 12.05 -1.87
CA PHE A 71 -9.40 11.53 -3.14
C PHE A 71 -10.50 12.41 -3.72
N ILE A 72 -11.47 12.80 -2.93
CA ILE A 72 -12.57 13.67 -3.36
C ILE A 72 -12.01 15.02 -3.84
N ALA A 73 -11.13 15.64 -3.07
CA ALA A 73 -10.49 16.90 -3.44
C ALA A 73 -9.70 16.76 -4.76
N PHE A 74 -8.90 15.71 -4.89
CA PHE A 74 -8.15 15.45 -6.12
C PHE A 74 -9.08 15.31 -7.34
N PHE A 75 -10.17 14.57 -7.22
CA PHE A 75 -11.13 14.41 -8.31
C PHE A 75 -11.83 15.72 -8.66
N ILE A 76 -12.23 16.52 -7.67
CA ILE A 76 -12.92 17.79 -7.92
C ILE A 76 -11.99 18.80 -8.60
N TYR A 77 -10.74 18.92 -8.14
CA TYR A 77 -9.82 19.97 -8.62
C TYR A 77 -9.04 19.56 -9.87
N PHE A 78 -8.75 18.28 -10.05
CA PHE A 78 -7.87 17.79 -11.12
C PHE A 78 -8.54 16.79 -12.07
N GLY A 79 -9.78 16.36 -11.81
CA GLY A 79 -10.45 15.32 -12.59
C GLY A 79 -10.44 15.59 -14.09
N ASP A 80 -10.73 16.83 -14.51
CA ASP A 80 -10.75 17.24 -15.92
C ASP A 80 -9.36 17.21 -16.60
N GLN A 81 -8.31 17.23 -15.82
CA GLN A 81 -6.92 17.23 -16.31
C GLN A 81 -6.34 15.81 -16.37
N VAL A 82 -6.75 14.94 -15.45
CA VAL A 82 -6.14 13.64 -15.25
C VAL A 82 -6.95 12.48 -15.82
N PHE A 83 -8.23 12.69 -16.17
CA PHE A 83 -9.08 11.64 -16.74
C PHE A 83 -9.47 11.93 -18.18
N ALA A 84 -9.33 10.91 -19.03
CA ALA A 84 -10.01 10.84 -20.32
C ALA A 84 -11.42 10.30 -20.09
N ASN A 85 -12.42 10.95 -20.72
CA ASN A 85 -13.82 10.55 -20.59
C ASN A 85 -14.11 9.23 -21.34
N THR A 86 -13.48 8.14 -20.89
CA THR A 86 -13.68 6.82 -21.48
C THR A 86 -13.59 5.71 -20.45
N TRP A 87 -14.51 4.74 -20.56
CA TRP A 87 -14.49 3.47 -19.85
C TRP A 87 -14.01 2.31 -20.71
N GLN A 88 -13.74 2.53 -21.99
CA GLN A 88 -13.38 1.50 -22.96
C GLN A 88 -12.07 1.87 -23.69
N PRO A 89 -10.93 1.93 -22.96
CA PRO A 89 -9.63 2.08 -23.62
C PRO A 89 -9.29 0.80 -24.39
N SER A 90 -8.42 0.91 -25.40
CA SER A 90 -7.83 -0.30 -25.96
C SER A 90 -7.03 -1.05 -24.89
N LEU A 91 -6.88 -2.37 -25.06
CA LEU A 91 -6.12 -3.18 -24.10
C LEU A 91 -4.69 -2.66 -23.90
N ALA A 92 -3.99 -2.30 -24.98
CA ALA A 92 -2.65 -1.76 -24.93
C ALA A 92 -2.59 -0.44 -24.14
N ARG A 93 -3.57 0.45 -24.35
CA ARG A 93 -3.68 1.70 -23.59
C ARG A 93 -3.93 1.41 -22.10
N CYS A 94 -4.89 0.56 -21.77
CA CYS A 94 -5.21 0.20 -20.40
C CYS A 94 -3.98 -0.38 -19.66
N VAL A 95 -3.30 -1.34 -20.28
CA VAL A 95 -2.09 -1.94 -19.72
C VAL A 95 -0.97 -0.90 -19.53
N GLY A 96 -0.76 -0.03 -20.54
CA GLY A 96 0.25 1.02 -20.46
C GLY A 96 -0.05 2.03 -19.35
N GLU A 97 -1.29 2.49 -19.22
CA GLU A 97 -1.73 3.42 -18.18
C GLU A 97 -1.58 2.79 -16.77
N VAL A 98 -2.06 1.56 -16.59
CA VAL A 98 -1.99 0.86 -15.30
C VAL A 98 -0.54 0.60 -14.88
N LEU A 99 0.25 0.00 -15.76
CA LEU A 99 1.65 -0.30 -15.44
C LEU A 99 2.49 0.97 -15.26
N GLY A 100 2.30 1.97 -16.13
CA GLY A 100 3.04 3.23 -16.06
C GLY A 100 2.80 3.94 -14.73
N VAL A 101 1.54 4.13 -14.35
CA VAL A 101 1.17 4.78 -13.07
C VAL A 101 1.67 3.98 -11.87
N LEU A 102 1.47 2.65 -11.85
CA LEU A 102 1.88 1.83 -10.71
C LEU A 102 3.40 1.72 -10.59
N LEU A 103 4.14 1.65 -11.71
CA LEU A 103 5.60 1.64 -11.70
C LEU A 103 6.16 2.98 -11.19
N MET A 104 5.62 4.09 -11.67
CA MET A 104 6.03 5.42 -11.21
C MET A 104 5.70 5.60 -9.72
N TYR A 105 4.47 5.26 -9.33
CA TYR A 105 4.05 5.31 -7.93
C TYR A 105 5.01 4.52 -7.03
N ASP A 106 5.26 3.25 -7.35
CA ASP A 106 6.03 2.36 -6.49
C ASP A 106 7.53 2.72 -6.47
N PHE A 107 8.06 3.27 -7.57
CA PHE A 107 9.41 3.82 -7.62
C PHE A 107 9.58 5.01 -6.67
N VAL A 108 8.68 6.00 -6.74
CA VAL A 108 8.75 7.17 -5.87
C VAL A 108 8.43 6.79 -4.43
N TYR A 109 7.45 5.88 -4.23
CA TYR A 109 7.10 5.36 -2.92
C TYR A 109 8.25 4.60 -2.26
N TYR A 110 9.05 3.83 -3.02
CA TYR A 110 10.26 3.18 -2.51
C TYR A 110 11.19 4.18 -1.84
N TRP A 111 11.50 5.31 -2.49
CA TRP A 111 12.37 6.34 -1.94
C TRP A 111 11.73 7.08 -0.78
N TYR A 112 10.44 7.39 -0.87
CA TYR A 112 9.66 7.98 0.22
C TYR A 112 9.69 7.09 1.46
N HIS A 113 9.38 5.81 1.30
CA HIS A 113 9.36 4.82 2.38
C HIS A 113 10.76 4.61 2.98
N ARG A 114 11.78 4.50 2.13
CA ARG A 114 13.18 4.43 2.58
C ARG A 114 13.59 5.68 3.35
N ALA A 115 13.19 6.86 2.93
CA ALA A 115 13.43 8.11 3.65
C ALA A 115 12.67 8.18 4.97
N ALA A 116 11.48 7.58 5.07
CA ALA A 116 10.72 7.49 6.31
C ALA A 116 11.47 6.71 7.42
N HIS A 117 12.44 5.87 7.05
CA HIS A 117 13.32 5.14 7.97
C HIS A 117 14.54 5.93 8.44
N PHE A 118 14.77 7.16 8.00
CA PHE A 118 15.79 8.01 8.65
C PHE A 118 15.39 8.29 10.10
N PRO A 119 16.36 8.30 11.05
CA PRO A 119 16.05 8.34 12.49
C PRO A 119 15.08 9.44 12.91
N THR A 120 15.22 10.65 12.34
CA THR A 120 14.33 11.77 12.64
C THR A 120 12.92 11.53 12.14
N VAL A 121 12.77 11.08 10.87
CA VAL A 121 11.47 10.82 10.25
C VAL A 121 10.78 9.62 10.92
N MET A 122 11.54 8.57 11.19
CA MET A 122 11.06 7.41 11.94
C MET A 122 10.49 7.84 13.30
N ARG A 123 11.23 8.67 14.04
CA ARG A 123 10.82 9.11 15.38
C ARG A 123 9.49 9.86 15.39
N TYR A 124 9.25 10.74 14.42
CA TYR A 124 8.11 11.67 14.43
C TYR A 124 6.94 11.28 13.51
N MET A 125 7.17 10.38 12.56
CA MET A 125 6.18 10.00 11.57
C MET A 125 6.02 8.48 11.48
N HIS A 126 6.97 7.78 10.90
CA HIS A 126 6.85 6.38 10.50
C HIS A 126 6.91 5.39 11.67
N GLY A 127 7.47 5.78 12.80
CA GLY A 127 7.52 4.96 14.01
C GLY A 127 6.14 4.59 14.57
N THR A 128 5.10 5.40 14.30
CA THR A 128 3.72 5.05 14.64
C THR A 128 3.29 3.78 13.92
N HIS A 129 3.64 3.65 12.64
CA HIS A 129 3.37 2.47 11.82
C HIS A 129 4.13 1.24 12.32
N HIS A 130 5.44 1.37 12.49
CA HIS A 130 6.32 0.29 12.94
C HIS A 130 6.14 -0.12 14.40
N TRP A 131 5.42 0.65 15.16
CA TRP A 131 5.09 0.24 16.51
C TRP A 131 4.24 -1.03 16.51
N VAL A 132 3.39 -1.26 15.49
CA VAL A 132 2.67 -2.52 15.29
C VAL A 132 3.58 -3.49 14.53
N ARG A 133 4.34 -4.30 15.26
CA ARG A 133 5.30 -5.24 14.64
C ARG A 133 4.63 -6.38 13.87
N ASN A 134 3.45 -6.80 14.29
CA ASN A 134 2.67 -7.85 13.64
C ASN A 134 1.30 -7.27 13.24
N PRO A 135 1.26 -6.42 12.20
CA PRO A 135 0.03 -5.75 11.82
C PRO A 135 -1.02 -6.74 11.29
N THR A 136 -2.27 -6.34 11.42
CA THR A 136 -3.39 -6.93 10.70
C THR A 136 -3.88 -5.96 9.64
N ALA A 137 -4.71 -6.44 8.69
CA ALA A 137 -5.14 -5.61 7.56
C ALA A 137 -5.79 -4.28 7.99
N THR A 138 -6.60 -4.26 9.05
CA THR A 138 -7.20 -3.02 9.56
C THR A 138 -6.19 -2.08 10.22
N GLN A 139 -5.02 -2.58 10.59
CA GLN A 139 -3.93 -1.77 11.15
C GLN A 139 -3.01 -1.16 10.10
N SER A 140 -3.20 -1.48 8.82
CA SER A 140 -2.46 -0.86 7.71
C SER A 140 -2.54 0.68 7.71
N THR A 141 -3.64 1.23 8.22
CA THR A 141 -3.88 2.67 8.32
C THR A 141 -3.67 3.24 9.73
N TYR A 142 -3.06 2.46 10.64
CA TYR A 142 -2.60 2.97 11.93
C TYR A 142 -1.26 3.69 11.75
N LEU A 143 -1.33 4.95 11.41
CA LEU A 143 -0.23 5.76 10.88
C LEU A 143 -0.25 7.17 11.49
N ASN A 144 0.89 7.87 11.42
CA ASN A 144 0.86 9.32 11.51
C ASN A 144 0.13 9.89 10.27
N PRO A 145 -0.78 10.87 10.38
CA PRO A 145 -1.57 11.40 9.25
C PRO A 145 -0.74 11.91 8.05
N LEU A 146 0.48 12.35 8.28
CA LEU A 146 1.38 12.79 7.20
C LEU A 146 1.80 11.65 6.27
N GLU A 147 1.84 10.43 6.78
CA GLU A 147 2.30 9.27 6.03
C GLU A 147 1.33 8.83 4.93
N PRO A 148 0.03 8.55 5.22
CA PRO A 148 -0.91 8.23 4.16
C PRO A 148 -1.16 9.40 3.23
N THR A 149 -1.07 10.66 3.71
CA THR A 149 -1.15 11.86 2.86
C THR A 149 -0.01 11.88 1.84
N GLY A 150 1.24 11.64 2.27
CA GLY A 150 2.38 11.57 1.36
C GLY A 150 2.25 10.45 0.32
N ALA A 151 1.83 9.25 0.74
CA ALA A 151 1.59 8.12 -0.16
C ALA A 151 0.51 8.43 -1.21
N LEU A 152 -0.57 9.12 -0.82
CA LEU A 152 -1.63 9.55 -1.75
C LEU A 152 -1.14 10.62 -2.72
N PHE A 153 -0.36 11.60 -2.28
CA PHE A 153 0.21 12.61 -3.17
C PHE A 153 1.17 12.01 -4.20
N ILE A 154 1.91 10.96 -3.83
CA ILE A 154 2.71 10.20 -4.79
C ILE A 154 1.81 9.52 -5.83
N LEU A 155 0.71 8.88 -5.40
CA LEU A 155 -0.27 8.27 -6.32
C LEU A 155 -0.89 9.32 -7.24
N PHE A 156 -1.38 10.43 -6.70
CA PHE A 156 -1.99 11.51 -7.46
C PHE A 156 -1.01 12.15 -8.44
N GLY A 157 0.23 12.38 -8.02
CA GLY A 157 1.29 12.86 -8.89
C GLY A 157 1.60 11.89 -10.03
N SER A 158 1.62 10.59 -9.75
CA SER A 158 1.82 9.57 -10.76
C SER A 158 0.67 9.54 -11.78
N VAL A 159 -0.58 9.63 -11.31
CA VAL A 159 -1.76 9.75 -12.21
C VAL A 159 -1.68 11.02 -13.04
N TRP A 160 -1.32 12.14 -12.44
CA TRP A 160 -1.21 13.43 -13.14
C TRP A 160 -0.12 13.43 -14.22
N LEU A 161 1.02 12.80 -13.95
CA LEU A 161 2.13 12.70 -14.92
C LEU A 161 1.80 11.82 -16.12
N PHE A 162 0.97 10.79 -15.94
CA PHE A 162 0.53 9.88 -16.98
C PHE A 162 -0.79 10.28 -17.64
N GLY A 163 -1.53 11.20 -17.02
CA GLY A 163 -2.86 11.59 -17.50
C GLY A 163 -2.85 12.28 -18.87
N PRO A 164 -4.02 12.37 -19.51
CA PRO A 164 -5.30 11.85 -19.03
C PRO A 164 -5.43 10.33 -19.22
N ILE A 165 -5.63 9.61 -18.11
CA ILE A 165 -5.87 8.15 -18.11
C ILE A 165 -7.36 7.83 -18.19
N SER A 166 -7.71 6.62 -18.64
CA SER A 166 -9.10 6.16 -18.69
C SER A 166 -9.66 5.88 -17.29
N HIS A 167 -10.97 6.02 -17.14
CA HIS A 167 -11.65 5.68 -15.88
C HIS A 167 -11.46 4.21 -15.49
N LEU A 168 -11.46 3.29 -16.47
CA LEU A 168 -11.20 1.88 -16.22
C LEU A 168 -9.79 1.64 -15.68
N SER A 169 -8.78 2.28 -16.28
CA SER A 169 -7.40 2.16 -15.82
C SER A 169 -7.25 2.68 -14.40
N PHE A 170 -7.88 3.81 -14.08
CA PHE A 170 -7.88 4.32 -12.70
C PHE A 170 -8.57 3.35 -11.72
N ALA A 171 -9.70 2.76 -12.09
CA ALA A 171 -10.39 1.79 -11.27
C ALA A 171 -9.48 0.57 -10.95
N ILE A 172 -8.74 0.07 -11.94
CA ILE A 172 -7.78 -1.03 -11.78
C ILE A 172 -6.61 -0.59 -10.88
N ILE A 173 -6.05 0.60 -11.12
CA ILE A 173 -4.97 1.17 -10.29
C ILE A 173 -5.40 1.28 -8.84
N TYR A 174 -6.58 1.86 -8.59
CA TYR A 174 -7.11 2.02 -7.25
C TYR A 174 -7.37 0.68 -6.56
N PHE A 175 -7.91 -0.29 -7.28
CA PHE A 175 -8.11 -1.66 -6.79
C PHE A 175 -6.78 -2.32 -6.40
N ILE A 176 -5.76 -2.26 -7.24
CA ILE A 176 -4.43 -2.85 -6.97
C ILE A 176 -3.78 -2.13 -5.78
N TYR A 177 -3.74 -0.80 -5.80
CA TYR A 177 -3.18 0.03 -4.73
C TYR A 177 -3.79 -0.30 -3.37
N SER A 178 -5.12 -0.25 -3.26
CA SER A 178 -5.82 -0.47 -2.00
C SER A 178 -5.72 -1.92 -1.51
N SER A 179 -5.91 -2.90 -2.43
CA SER A 179 -5.85 -4.31 -2.07
C SER A 179 -4.44 -4.75 -1.66
N THR A 180 -3.39 -4.30 -2.38
CA THR A 180 -2.01 -4.64 -2.04
C THR A 180 -1.65 -4.11 -0.66
N ASN A 181 -2.02 -2.87 -0.33
CA ASN A 181 -1.77 -2.30 1.01
C ASN A 181 -2.42 -3.13 2.13
N LEU A 182 -3.61 -3.67 1.93
CA LEU A 182 -4.28 -4.54 2.89
C LEU A 182 -3.63 -5.92 2.99
N ILE A 183 -3.24 -6.49 1.84
CA ILE A 183 -2.61 -7.82 1.75
C ILE A 183 -1.27 -7.84 2.46
N VAL A 184 -0.41 -6.85 2.22
CA VAL A 184 0.93 -6.80 2.81
C VAL A 184 0.88 -6.74 4.34
N HIS A 185 -0.18 -6.15 4.91
CA HIS A 185 -0.40 -6.06 6.35
C HIS A 185 -1.26 -7.19 6.94
N SER A 186 -1.72 -8.15 6.13
CA SER A 186 -2.67 -9.16 6.61
C SER A 186 -2.11 -10.16 7.62
N SER A 187 -0.78 -10.30 7.70
CA SER A 187 -0.08 -11.37 8.45
C SER A 187 -0.47 -12.80 8.05
N LEU A 188 -1.11 -12.98 6.89
CA LEU A 188 -1.57 -14.26 6.40
C LEU A 188 -0.70 -14.75 5.23
N VAL A 189 -0.45 -16.06 5.20
CA VAL A 189 0.29 -16.74 4.12
C VAL A 189 -0.46 -18.01 3.69
N PRO A 190 -1.55 -17.84 2.95
CA PRO A 190 -2.29 -18.97 2.43
C PRO A 190 -1.38 -19.88 1.57
N THR A 191 -1.59 -21.20 1.70
CA THR A 191 -0.73 -22.21 1.06
C THR A 191 -1.17 -22.56 -0.36
N HIS A 192 -2.37 -22.16 -0.77
CA HIS A 192 -2.90 -22.47 -2.10
C HIS A 192 -2.03 -21.84 -3.21
N PRO A 193 -1.64 -22.57 -4.27
CA PRO A 193 -0.75 -22.06 -5.32
C PRO A 193 -1.22 -20.77 -6.00
N ALA A 194 -2.52 -20.59 -6.21
CA ALA A 194 -3.08 -19.37 -6.80
C ALA A 194 -2.87 -18.10 -5.92
N LEU A 195 -2.55 -18.29 -4.62
CA LEU A 195 -2.32 -17.21 -3.67
C LEU A 195 -0.83 -17.00 -3.34
N ARG A 196 0.08 -17.55 -4.16
CA ARG A 196 1.53 -17.39 -3.97
C ARG A 196 1.97 -15.93 -3.92
N LEU A 197 1.42 -15.09 -4.80
CA LEU A 197 1.73 -13.67 -4.84
C LEU A 197 1.26 -12.94 -3.58
N PHE A 198 0.07 -13.27 -3.08
CA PHE A 198 -0.43 -12.79 -1.80
C PHE A 198 0.55 -13.13 -0.66
N SER A 199 0.91 -14.40 -0.55
CA SER A 199 1.82 -14.88 0.50
C SER A 199 3.22 -14.28 0.40
N PHE A 200 3.70 -14.03 -0.82
CA PHE A 200 4.97 -13.36 -1.07
C PHE A 200 4.94 -11.91 -0.55
N TRP A 201 3.93 -11.13 -0.91
CA TRP A 201 3.80 -9.74 -0.45
C TRP A 201 3.66 -9.64 1.07
N ALA A 202 2.84 -10.50 1.69
CA ALA A 202 2.68 -10.50 3.13
C ALA A 202 3.98 -10.83 3.87
N ARG A 203 4.76 -11.84 3.41
CA ARG A 203 6.07 -12.19 3.99
C ARG A 203 7.10 -11.07 3.82
N LYS A 204 7.16 -10.48 2.62
CA LYS A 204 8.09 -9.38 2.30
C LYS A 204 7.90 -8.22 3.26
N HIS A 205 6.65 -7.83 3.50
CA HIS A 205 6.32 -6.71 4.37
C HIS A 205 6.44 -7.05 5.86
N ASP A 206 6.13 -8.30 6.26
CA ASP A 206 6.43 -8.77 7.61
C ASP A 206 7.93 -8.67 7.92
N ALA A 207 8.79 -9.11 6.99
CA ALA A 207 10.25 -8.97 7.13
C ALA A 207 10.65 -7.50 7.27
N HIS A 208 10.01 -6.58 6.53
CA HIS A 208 10.21 -5.14 6.65
C HIS A 208 9.89 -4.64 8.08
N HIS A 209 8.72 -4.98 8.63
CA HIS A 209 8.33 -4.61 9.99
C HIS A 209 9.25 -5.17 11.09
N GLN A 210 9.93 -6.30 10.83
CA GLN A 210 10.87 -6.89 11.79
C GLN A 210 12.27 -6.29 11.71
N LEU A 211 12.76 -6.05 10.49
CA LEU A 211 14.17 -5.73 10.22
C LEU A 211 14.41 -4.24 9.96
N PHE A 212 13.39 -3.46 9.64
CA PHE A 212 13.41 -2.01 9.42
C PHE A 212 14.28 -1.50 8.26
N ARG A 213 15.15 -2.33 7.69
CA ARG A 213 16.17 -1.95 6.69
C ARG A 213 16.03 -2.68 5.36
N VAL A 214 14.94 -3.41 5.17
CA VAL A 214 14.69 -4.25 3.99
C VAL A 214 13.31 -3.99 3.41
N ASN A 215 13.14 -4.28 2.12
CA ASN A 215 11.83 -4.40 1.46
C ASN A 215 10.97 -3.13 1.53
N PHE A 216 11.50 -2.01 1.04
CA PHE A 216 10.81 -0.71 1.05
C PHE A 216 9.75 -0.55 -0.05
N ALA A 217 9.87 -1.28 -1.18
CA ALA A 217 8.89 -1.22 -2.26
C ALA A 217 7.56 -1.85 -1.82
N ASN A 218 6.43 -1.26 -2.24
CA ASN A 218 5.11 -1.74 -1.86
C ASN A 218 4.57 -2.82 -2.82
N ILE A 219 4.62 -2.56 -4.12
CA ILE A 219 4.00 -3.41 -5.15
C ILE A 219 5.06 -4.27 -5.87
N PHE A 220 6.13 -3.66 -6.35
CA PHE A 220 7.12 -4.31 -7.21
C PHE A 220 8.43 -4.61 -6.47
N PRO A 221 8.71 -5.87 -6.14
CA PRO A 221 9.90 -6.24 -5.35
C PRO A 221 11.23 -5.99 -6.07
N PHE A 222 11.21 -5.78 -7.38
CA PHE A 222 12.43 -5.55 -8.15
C PHE A 222 13.12 -4.22 -7.82
N TRP A 223 12.42 -3.23 -7.24
CA TRP A 223 13.07 -2.02 -6.73
C TRP A 223 13.99 -2.34 -5.55
N ASP A 224 13.55 -3.20 -4.63
CA ASP A 224 14.42 -3.66 -3.54
C ASP A 224 15.62 -4.44 -4.05
N ALA A 225 15.44 -5.26 -5.11
CA ALA A 225 16.53 -5.98 -5.73
C ALA A 225 17.51 -5.01 -6.44
N ALA A 226 16.99 -4.06 -7.21
CA ALA A 226 17.80 -3.06 -7.93
C ALA A 226 18.64 -2.19 -7.01
N PHE A 227 18.11 -1.86 -5.81
CA PHE A 227 18.79 -0.98 -4.86
C PHE A 227 19.41 -1.73 -3.66
N GLY A 228 19.51 -3.06 -3.71
CA GLY A 228 20.19 -3.89 -2.73
C GLY A 228 19.53 -3.91 -1.35
N THR A 229 18.22 -3.68 -1.27
CA THR A 229 17.46 -3.65 -0.01
C THR A 229 16.57 -4.86 0.20
N THR A 230 16.81 -5.96 -0.53
CA THR A 230 16.16 -7.24 -0.22
C THR A 230 16.73 -7.82 1.09
N GLU A 231 15.93 -8.64 1.77
CA GLU A 231 16.37 -9.33 2.99
C GLU A 231 17.66 -10.14 2.76
N ASP A 232 17.75 -10.84 1.63
CA ASP A 232 18.92 -11.66 1.30
C ASP A 232 20.16 -10.80 1.01
N ALA A 233 20.03 -9.66 0.33
CA ALA A 233 21.13 -8.75 0.06
C ALA A 233 21.72 -8.18 1.38
N ILE A 234 20.87 -7.81 2.32
CA ILE A 234 21.29 -7.27 3.63
C ILE A 234 21.97 -8.38 4.46
N LYS A 235 21.43 -9.60 4.48
CA LYS A 235 22.06 -10.74 5.17
C LYS A 235 23.44 -11.05 4.60
N LYS A 236 23.60 -11.09 3.29
CA LYS A 236 24.89 -11.28 2.61
C LYS A 236 25.92 -10.22 2.99
N ALA A 237 25.53 -8.94 2.98
CA ALA A 237 26.41 -7.84 3.35
C ALA A 237 26.89 -7.95 4.81
N HIS A 238 26.01 -8.35 5.73
CA HIS A 238 26.38 -8.59 7.14
C HIS A 238 27.35 -9.74 7.32
N HIS A 239 27.18 -10.85 6.57
CA HIS A 239 28.06 -12.02 6.64
C HIS A 239 29.48 -11.66 6.18
N HIS A 240 29.59 -10.98 5.04
CA HIS A 240 30.87 -10.55 4.48
C HIS A 240 31.64 -9.61 5.44
N HIS A 241 30.93 -8.70 6.06
CA HIS A 241 31.52 -7.76 7.04
C HIS A 241 31.98 -8.46 8.34
N GLN A 242 31.37 -9.57 8.72
CA GLN A 242 31.81 -10.37 9.87
C GLN A 242 33.06 -11.21 9.52
N GLU A 243 33.12 -11.74 8.31
CA GLU A 243 34.31 -12.48 7.80
C GLU A 243 35.53 -11.54 7.68
N GLU A 244 35.36 -10.32 7.16
CA GLU A 244 36.44 -9.32 7.08
C GLU A 244 36.97 -8.86 8.45
N ARG A 245 36.15 -8.89 9.50
CA ARG A 245 36.57 -8.54 10.87
C ARG A 245 37.22 -9.69 11.61
N ALA A 246 37.04 -10.91 11.14
CA ALA A 246 37.60 -12.12 11.74
C ALA A 246 38.93 -12.55 11.08
N ALA A 247 39.29 -11.98 9.91
CA ALA A 247 40.54 -12.18 9.19
C ALA A 247 41.58 -11.11 9.58
#